data_8815ae4275c52fb924146d22a56dfe88
#
_entry.id   8815ae4275c52fb924146d22a56dfe88
#
_cell.length_a   1.000
_cell.length_b   1.000
_cell.length_c   1.000
_cell.angle_alpha   90.00
_cell.angle_beta   90.00
_cell.angle_gamma   90.00
#
_symmetry.space_group_name_H-M   'P 1'
#
loop_
_entity.id
_entity.type
_entity.pdbx_description
1 polymer ?
#
loop_
_entity_poly.entity_id
_entity_poly.type
_entity_poly.pdbx_seq_one_letter_code
_entity_poly.pdbx_strand_id
1 'polypeptide(L)'
;VTQAAATRASEATRRWPWALIVVAVIVPLVGVLNLYSAAQNFVDPDIWKKQLLWAAGGFAVAAFVARLKPSTLEALAWPVYIVTCVLLVLVLAVGTPIKGAQRWLDLGPFNMQPSEIAKVAMMLVVARTFARFEVAGGYTLLSLVRPLNVSRPLGLIALVVFRQVSQRRQIIAGFRKNGLEPPGITDAVDAASAMPTPPREIATALADLDPAWLAPAVVFLAIVWLVVALVVASRRRLEVRAVVAPIDIILVPFVLVLVEPDLGTASIVLAIAASQILFAGMRWRDLVLAGIASIGVAAFAWNNLLHDYQRKRVETFLNPESDIQGSGYHAAQSIIAVGSGQVSGKGWCEGTQTQLSFLPENHTDFAFSVLAEEWGFVGAVVVIVLFFALVTLMLRAAGRATDRFSALLAVGAAAMLFWHAFINVGMVIGVLPVVGVTLPLVSYGGSSMITKVLAIGFAINAVAQARRSA
;
A
#
# COMPACT_ATOMS: atom_id res chain seq x y z
N VAL A 1 -24.19 -34.19 20.57
CA VAL A 1 -23.95 -32.77 20.30
C VAL A 1 -22.74 -32.60 19.36
N THR A 2 -21.69 -33.39 19.51
CA THR A 2 -20.45 -33.31 18.73
C THR A 2 -20.60 -33.71 17.26
N GLN A 3 -21.41 -34.73 16.95
CA GLN A 3 -21.60 -35.21 15.57
C GLN A 3 -22.43 -34.23 14.69
N ALA A 4 -23.48 -33.65 15.27
CA ALA A 4 -24.29 -32.63 14.59
C ALA A 4 -23.51 -31.30 14.36
N ALA A 5 -22.61 -30.94 15.25
CA ALA A 5 -21.71 -29.80 15.09
C ALA A 5 -20.68 -30.07 14.00
N ALA A 6 -20.09 -31.24 13.92
CA ALA A 6 -19.17 -31.67 12.88
C ALA A 6 -19.83 -31.71 11.49
N THR A 7 -21.07 -32.21 11.40
CA THR A 7 -21.84 -32.24 10.13
C THR A 7 -22.19 -30.87 9.66
N ARG A 8 -22.63 -29.95 10.56
CA ARG A 8 -22.91 -28.55 10.22
C ARG A 8 -21.63 -27.78 9.79
N ALA A 9 -20.48 -28.08 10.42
CA ALA A 9 -19.20 -27.51 10.02
C ALA A 9 -18.78 -27.99 8.61
N SER A 10 -18.98 -29.29 8.30
CA SER A 10 -18.69 -29.84 6.99
C SER A 10 -19.61 -29.31 5.88
N GLU A 11 -20.90 -29.11 6.17
CA GLU A 11 -21.84 -28.49 5.24
C GLU A 11 -21.54 -27.00 5.01
N ALA A 12 -21.11 -26.27 6.05
CA ALA A 12 -20.73 -24.88 5.92
C ALA A 12 -19.47 -24.67 5.06
N THR A 13 -18.52 -25.62 5.08
CA THR A 13 -17.32 -25.61 4.21
C THR A 13 -17.65 -25.92 2.75
N ARG A 14 -18.72 -26.65 2.48
CA ARG A 14 -19.17 -27.02 1.12
C ARG A 14 -19.87 -25.90 0.36
N ARG A 15 -20.36 -24.86 1.02
CA ARG A 15 -21.12 -23.78 0.35
C ARG A 15 -20.18 -22.76 -0.29
N TRP A 16 -20.47 -22.36 -1.54
CA TRP A 16 -19.82 -21.23 -2.18
C TRP A 16 -19.96 -19.97 -1.34
N PRO A 17 -18.96 -19.07 -1.33
CA PRO A 17 -19.03 -17.82 -0.57
C PRO A 17 -19.91 -16.77 -1.31
N TRP A 18 -21.18 -17.13 -1.61
CA TRP A 18 -22.07 -16.25 -2.38
C TRP A 18 -22.23 -14.86 -1.75
N ALA A 19 -22.35 -14.79 -0.42
CA ALA A 19 -22.43 -13.51 0.26
C ALA A 19 -21.18 -12.63 0.01
N LEU A 20 -19.98 -13.23 0.01
CA LEU A 20 -18.74 -12.51 -0.32
C LEU A 20 -18.76 -12.02 -1.77
N ILE A 21 -19.18 -12.85 -2.72
CA ILE A 21 -19.26 -12.49 -4.13
C ILE A 21 -20.28 -11.36 -4.34
N VAL A 22 -21.47 -11.46 -3.75
CA VAL A 22 -22.52 -10.45 -3.87
C VAL A 22 -22.05 -9.10 -3.35
N VAL A 23 -21.49 -9.06 -2.13
CA VAL A 23 -20.98 -7.81 -1.54
C VAL A 23 -19.79 -7.27 -2.35
N ALA A 24 -18.90 -8.14 -2.84
CA ALA A 24 -17.78 -7.78 -3.69
C ALA A 24 -18.20 -7.14 -5.03
N VAL A 25 -19.39 -7.46 -5.54
CA VAL A 25 -19.95 -6.83 -6.75
C VAL A 25 -20.71 -5.54 -6.40
N ILE A 26 -21.44 -5.51 -5.29
CA ILE A 26 -22.24 -4.32 -4.90
C ILE A 26 -21.33 -3.11 -4.63
N VAL A 27 -20.21 -3.29 -3.90
CA VAL A 27 -19.33 -2.16 -3.52
C VAL A 27 -18.79 -1.40 -4.73
N PRO A 28 -18.18 -2.04 -5.75
CA PRO A 28 -17.71 -1.31 -6.93
C PRO A 28 -18.86 -0.75 -7.78
N LEU A 29 -20.06 -1.34 -7.78
CA LEU A 29 -21.23 -0.74 -8.44
C LEU A 29 -21.65 0.56 -7.76
N VAL A 30 -21.66 0.60 -6.43
CA VAL A 30 -21.85 1.87 -5.68
C VAL A 30 -20.78 2.88 -6.06
N GLY A 31 -19.52 2.43 -6.19
CA GLY A 31 -18.40 3.26 -6.65
C GLY A 31 -18.62 3.84 -8.05
N VAL A 32 -19.10 3.04 -9.00
CA VAL A 32 -19.41 3.49 -10.37
C VAL A 32 -20.54 4.53 -10.37
N LEU A 33 -21.59 4.32 -9.58
CA LEU A 33 -22.69 5.30 -9.43
C LEU A 33 -22.20 6.62 -8.82
N ASN A 34 -21.38 6.53 -7.78
CA ASN A 34 -20.76 7.69 -7.15
C ASN A 34 -19.82 8.45 -8.10
N LEU A 35 -19.03 7.70 -8.89
CA LEU A 35 -18.11 8.27 -9.87
C LEU A 35 -18.84 8.92 -11.05
N TYR A 36 -20.00 8.37 -11.45
CA TYR A 36 -20.85 9.00 -12.46
C TYR A 36 -21.27 10.42 -12.02
N SER A 37 -21.70 10.57 -10.78
CA SER A 37 -22.04 11.88 -10.22
C SER A 37 -20.82 12.80 -10.13
N ALA A 38 -19.72 12.31 -9.57
CA ALA A 38 -18.47 13.07 -9.41
C ALA A 38 -17.90 13.57 -10.76
N ALA A 39 -18.19 12.86 -11.85
CA ALA A 39 -17.61 13.15 -13.17
C ALA A 39 -18.42 14.13 -14.03
N GLN A 40 -19.60 14.56 -13.61
CA GLN A 40 -20.53 15.38 -14.41
C GLN A 40 -19.86 16.69 -14.94
N ASN A 41 -19.00 17.32 -14.16
CA ASN A 41 -18.31 18.55 -14.51
C ASN A 41 -16.82 18.35 -14.79
N PHE A 42 -16.40 17.12 -15.10
CA PHE A 42 -15.02 16.78 -15.38
C PHE A 42 -14.65 16.92 -16.87
N VAL A 43 -13.37 17.08 -17.15
CA VAL A 43 -12.82 17.08 -18.53
C VAL A 43 -13.07 15.72 -19.22
N ASP A 44 -13.15 14.63 -18.47
CA ASP A 44 -13.47 13.29 -18.97
C ASP A 44 -14.73 12.76 -18.26
N PRO A 45 -15.94 13.03 -18.76
CA PRO A 45 -17.18 12.58 -18.13
C PRO A 45 -17.37 11.06 -18.19
N ASP A 46 -16.59 10.35 -19.00
CA ASP A 46 -16.68 8.91 -19.22
C ASP A 46 -15.78 8.08 -18.31
N ILE A 47 -15.15 8.68 -17.28
CA ILE A 47 -14.26 7.96 -16.36
C ILE A 47 -14.96 6.79 -15.64
N TRP A 48 -16.26 6.88 -15.40
CA TRP A 48 -17.04 5.79 -14.82
C TRP A 48 -17.11 4.56 -15.72
N LYS A 49 -17.12 4.72 -17.06
CA LYS A 49 -17.04 3.60 -18.03
C LYS A 49 -15.68 2.91 -17.95
N LYS A 50 -14.61 3.71 -17.84
CA LYS A 50 -13.26 3.19 -17.63
C LYS A 50 -13.17 2.40 -16.31
N GLN A 51 -13.78 2.91 -15.23
CA GLN A 51 -13.82 2.21 -13.94
C GLN A 51 -14.56 0.89 -14.03
N LEU A 52 -15.69 0.83 -14.74
CA LEU A 52 -16.45 -0.40 -14.98
C LEU A 52 -15.61 -1.44 -15.76
N LEU A 53 -14.85 -1.00 -16.76
CA LEU A 53 -13.94 -1.86 -17.51
C LEU A 53 -12.82 -2.41 -16.61
N TRP A 54 -12.21 -1.57 -15.76
CA TRP A 54 -11.21 -2.00 -14.79
C TRP A 54 -11.78 -2.98 -13.76
N ALA A 55 -13.00 -2.76 -13.29
CA ALA A 55 -13.68 -3.68 -12.39
C ALA A 55 -13.92 -5.05 -13.07
N ALA A 56 -14.44 -5.06 -14.31
CA ALA A 56 -14.66 -6.28 -15.07
C ALA A 56 -13.34 -7.06 -15.30
N GLY A 57 -12.26 -6.36 -15.70
CA GLY A 57 -10.92 -6.94 -15.82
C GLY A 57 -10.41 -7.50 -14.49
N GLY A 58 -10.59 -6.75 -13.40
CA GLY A 58 -10.25 -7.19 -12.03
C GLY A 58 -11.00 -8.46 -11.62
N PHE A 59 -12.31 -8.54 -11.89
CA PHE A 59 -13.10 -9.75 -11.61
C PHE A 59 -12.68 -10.94 -12.46
N ALA A 60 -12.28 -10.74 -13.72
CA ALA A 60 -11.74 -11.80 -14.56
C ALA A 60 -10.44 -12.36 -13.97
N VAL A 61 -9.52 -11.48 -13.54
CA VAL A 61 -8.27 -11.85 -12.86
C VAL A 61 -8.56 -12.56 -11.53
N ALA A 62 -9.47 -12.03 -10.72
CA ALA A 62 -9.86 -12.65 -9.45
C ALA A 62 -10.48 -14.05 -9.65
N ALA A 63 -11.33 -14.22 -10.66
CA ALA A 63 -11.92 -15.51 -11.02
C ALA A 63 -10.87 -16.52 -11.52
N PHE A 64 -9.86 -16.07 -12.24
CA PHE A 64 -8.71 -16.90 -12.62
C PHE A 64 -7.91 -17.32 -11.40
N VAL A 65 -7.53 -16.38 -10.53
CA VAL A 65 -6.74 -16.65 -9.32
C VAL A 65 -7.50 -17.53 -8.33
N ALA A 66 -8.82 -17.36 -8.22
CA ALA A 66 -9.66 -18.22 -7.39
C ALA A 66 -9.65 -19.71 -7.80
N ARG A 67 -9.22 -20.01 -9.04
CA ARG A 67 -9.08 -21.38 -9.56
C ARG A 67 -7.69 -21.97 -9.39
N LEU A 68 -6.67 -21.16 -9.13
CA LEU A 68 -5.29 -21.62 -8.96
C LEU A 68 -5.14 -22.50 -7.72
N LYS A 69 -4.21 -23.45 -7.76
CA LYS A 69 -3.82 -24.23 -6.57
C LYS A 69 -3.02 -23.35 -5.61
N PRO A 70 -3.17 -23.49 -4.28
CA PRO A 70 -2.37 -22.76 -3.29
C PRO A 70 -0.87 -22.93 -3.51
N SER A 71 -0.42 -24.13 -3.89
CA SER A 71 0.99 -24.41 -4.21
C SER A 71 1.52 -23.57 -5.38
N THR A 72 0.67 -23.26 -6.37
CA THR A 72 1.04 -22.38 -7.49
C THR A 72 1.19 -20.92 -7.01
N LEU A 73 0.23 -20.42 -6.21
CA LEU A 73 0.31 -19.07 -5.62
C LEU A 73 1.54 -18.95 -4.71
N GLU A 74 1.81 -19.98 -3.92
CA GLU A 74 2.99 -20.04 -3.05
C GLU A 74 4.28 -20.04 -3.87
N ALA A 75 4.35 -20.77 -4.99
CA ALA A 75 5.51 -20.79 -5.87
C ALA A 75 5.74 -19.43 -6.53
N LEU A 76 4.68 -18.73 -6.91
CA LEU A 76 4.73 -17.40 -7.53
C LEU A 76 5.09 -16.27 -6.56
N ALA A 77 5.03 -16.49 -5.24
CA ALA A 77 5.23 -15.44 -4.24
C ALA A 77 6.57 -14.70 -4.43
N TRP A 78 7.70 -15.42 -4.47
CA TRP A 78 9.00 -14.81 -4.65
C TRP A 78 9.24 -14.19 -6.04
N PRO A 79 8.93 -14.86 -7.16
CA PRO A 79 9.02 -14.24 -8.47
C PRO A 79 8.24 -12.94 -8.58
N VAL A 80 6.99 -12.90 -8.13
CA VAL A 80 6.16 -11.69 -8.17
C VAL A 80 6.76 -10.59 -7.29
N TYR A 81 7.25 -10.94 -6.09
CA TYR A 81 7.88 -9.99 -5.19
C TYR A 81 9.14 -9.35 -5.80
N ILE A 82 10.03 -10.17 -6.38
CA ILE A 82 11.27 -9.69 -7.00
C ILE A 82 10.96 -8.78 -8.19
N VAL A 83 10.06 -9.21 -9.08
CA VAL A 83 9.63 -8.39 -10.24
C VAL A 83 9.06 -7.06 -9.75
N THR A 84 8.25 -7.08 -8.71
CA THR A 84 7.66 -5.86 -8.16
C THR A 84 8.70 -4.93 -7.56
N CYS A 85 9.69 -5.44 -6.83
CA CYS A 85 10.80 -4.63 -6.33
C CYS A 85 11.59 -3.99 -7.48
N VAL A 86 11.82 -4.73 -8.58
CA VAL A 86 12.45 -4.18 -9.79
C VAL A 86 11.59 -3.07 -10.40
N LEU A 87 10.26 -3.25 -10.48
CA LEU A 87 9.35 -2.21 -10.99
C LEU A 87 9.33 -0.96 -10.10
N LEU A 88 9.39 -1.10 -8.76
CA LEU A 88 9.51 0.03 -7.83
C LEU A 88 10.81 0.81 -8.05
N VAL A 89 11.92 0.12 -8.29
CA VAL A 89 13.19 0.77 -8.64
C VAL A 89 13.11 1.44 -10.00
N LEU A 90 12.52 0.76 -10.98
CA LEU A 90 12.36 1.27 -12.33
C LEU A 90 11.54 2.58 -12.33
N VAL A 91 10.45 2.64 -11.54
CA VAL A 91 9.63 3.88 -11.47
C VAL A 91 10.41 5.05 -10.89
N LEU A 92 11.35 4.81 -9.98
CA LEU A 92 12.23 5.85 -9.44
C LEU A 92 13.21 6.40 -10.51
N ALA A 93 13.58 5.56 -11.48
CA ALA A 93 14.51 5.94 -12.55
C ALA A 93 13.80 6.60 -13.73
N VAL A 94 12.69 6.03 -14.23
CA VAL A 94 12.04 6.42 -15.49
C VAL A 94 10.58 6.81 -15.34
N GLY A 95 10.04 6.85 -14.12
CA GLY A 95 8.64 7.17 -13.86
C GLY A 95 8.27 8.59 -14.28
N THR A 96 7.05 8.77 -14.77
CA THR A 96 6.50 10.09 -15.10
C THR A 96 6.19 10.87 -13.83
N PRO A 97 6.70 12.12 -13.68
CA PRO A 97 6.38 12.95 -12.54
C PRO A 97 4.96 13.49 -12.66
N ILE A 98 4.03 12.96 -11.88
CA ILE A 98 2.66 13.46 -11.77
C ILE A 98 2.53 14.15 -10.41
N LYS A 99 2.13 15.45 -10.43
CA LYS A 99 2.01 16.29 -9.21
C LYS A 99 3.27 16.29 -8.33
N GLY A 100 4.45 16.29 -8.95
CA GLY A 100 5.74 16.34 -8.26
C GLY A 100 6.24 15.02 -7.66
N ALA A 101 5.55 13.91 -7.87
CA ALA A 101 5.96 12.58 -7.42
C ALA A 101 6.07 11.60 -8.59
N GLN A 102 7.17 10.83 -8.63
CA GLN A 102 7.40 9.77 -9.63
C GLN A 102 6.86 8.45 -9.07
N ARG A 103 5.61 8.10 -9.41
CA ARG A 103 4.90 6.91 -8.89
C ARG A 103 4.29 6.06 -9.98
N TRP A 104 4.29 6.55 -11.22
CA TRP A 104 3.56 5.98 -12.34
C TRP A 104 4.51 5.58 -13.45
N LEU A 105 4.28 4.39 -14.01
CA LEU A 105 4.86 3.95 -15.26
C LEU A 105 3.81 4.13 -16.35
N ASP A 106 4.15 4.93 -17.34
CA ASP A 106 3.33 5.10 -18.55
C ASP A 106 3.55 3.89 -19.47
N LEU A 107 2.49 3.12 -19.71
CA LEU A 107 2.48 1.98 -20.61
C LEU A 107 1.72 2.29 -21.92
N GLY A 108 1.46 3.57 -22.19
CA GLY A 108 0.73 4.07 -23.35
C GLY A 108 -0.78 4.08 -23.12
N PRO A 109 -1.49 2.94 -23.17
CA PRO A 109 -2.95 2.93 -22.99
C PRO A 109 -3.41 3.16 -21.55
N PHE A 110 -2.53 2.98 -20.56
CA PHE A 110 -2.82 3.19 -19.13
C PHE A 110 -1.56 3.43 -18.32
N ASN A 111 -1.73 4.12 -17.20
CA ASN A 111 -0.69 4.33 -16.20
C ASN A 111 -0.75 3.24 -15.14
N MET A 112 0.37 2.55 -14.90
CA MET A 112 0.51 1.53 -13.88
C MET A 112 1.24 2.09 -12.67
N GLN A 113 0.70 1.83 -11.47
CA GLN A 113 1.37 2.16 -10.20
C GLN A 113 1.99 0.90 -9.59
N PRO A 114 3.33 0.74 -9.60
CA PRO A 114 3.99 -0.45 -9.07
C PRO A 114 3.73 -0.70 -7.59
N SER A 115 3.54 0.35 -6.80
CA SER A 115 3.26 0.24 -5.37
C SER A 115 1.90 -0.44 -5.05
N GLU A 116 0.93 -0.41 -5.99
CA GLU A 116 -0.30 -1.21 -5.87
C GLU A 116 -0.01 -2.71 -5.95
N ILE A 117 0.86 -3.11 -6.88
CA ILE A 117 1.29 -4.51 -7.02
C ILE A 117 2.17 -4.93 -5.83
N ALA A 118 2.97 -4.01 -5.28
CA ALA A 118 3.85 -4.28 -4.15
C ALA A 118 3.09 -4.74 -2.90
N LYS A 119 1.90 -4.19 -2.65
CA LYS A 119 1.03 -4.65 -1.55
C LYS A 119 0.64 -6.13 -1.71
N VAL A 120 0.28 -6.53 -2.93
CA VAL A 120 -0.09 -7.92 -3.26
C VAL A 120 1.13 -8.85 -3.18
N ALA A 121 2.26 -8.44 -3.74
CA ALA A 121 3.51 -9.19 -3.72
C ALA A 121 4.02 -9.43 -2.30
N MET A 122 3.99 -8.39 -1.46
CA MET A 122 4.36 -8.48 -0.05
C MET A 122 3.42 -9.42 0.71
N MET A 123 2.09 -9.33 0.52
CA MET A 123 1.13 -10.25 1.13
C MET A 123 1.42 -11.72 0.81
N LEU A 124 1.76 -12.03 -0.44
CA LEU A 124 2.09 -13.39 -0.88
C LEU A 124 3.34 -13.92 -0.19
N VAL A 125 4.42 -13.13 -0.14
CA VAL A 125 5.68 -13.57 0.46
C VAL A 125 5.60 -13.66 1.97
N VAL A 126 4.91 -12.71 2.62
CA VAL A 126 4.66 -12.76 4.07
C VAL A 126 3.83 -13.99 4.42
N ALA A 127 2.71 -14.25 3.71
CA ALA A 127 1.88 -15.44 3.92
C ALA A 127 2.70 -16.72 3.75
N ARG A 128 3.51 -16.84 2.68
CA ARG A 128 4.41 -17.98 2.45
C ARG A 128 5.42 -18.16 3.57
N THR A 129 6.06 -17.07 4.00
CA THR A 129 7.10 -17.12 5.03
C THR A 129 6.54 -17.63 6.35
N PHE A 130 5.41 -17.07 6.79
CA PHE A 130 4.80 -17.47 8.07
C PHE A 130 4.02 -18.78 8.00
N ALA A 131 3.62 -19.24 6.81
CA ALA A 131 3.03 -20.57 6.64
C ALA A 131 4.06 -21.68 6.74
N ARG A 132 5.27 -21.46 6.21
CA ARG A 132 6.34 -22.49 6.23
C ARG A 132 7.08 -22.58 7.54
N PHE A 133 7.15 -21.49 8.31
CA PHE A 133 7.99 -21.39 9.51
C PHE A 133 7.11 -21.17 10.75
N GLU A 134 6.38 -22.21 11.12
CA GLU A 134 5.61 -22.19 12.35
C GLU A 134 6.52 -22.23 13.58
N VAL A 135 6.31 -21.31 14.52
CA VAL A 135 7.06 -21.24 15.77
C VAL A 135 6.16 -21.69 16.91
N ALA A 136 6.52 -22.80 17.58
CA ALA A 136 5.80 -23.25 18.76
C ALA A 136 5.79 -22.13 19.84
N GLY A 137 4.59 -21.79 20.32
CA GLY A 137 4.40 -20.73 21.31
C GLY A 137 4.36 -19.31 20.75
N GLY A 138 4.28 -19.13 19.40
CA GLY A 138 4.09 -17.84 18.73
C GLY A 138 5.37 -17.10 18.39
N TYR A 139 5.23 -16.11 17.50
CA TYR A 139 6.34 -15.28 17.01
C TYR A 139 6.71 -14.21 18.03
N THR A 140 8.03 -13.94 18.14
CA THR A 140 8.59 -12.85 18.93
C THR A 140 9.19 -11.80 18.02
N LEU A 141 9.39 -10.55 18.50
CA LEU A 141 10.11 -9.51 17.76
C LEU A 141 11.48 -10.00 17.29
N LEU A 142 12.20 -10.74 18.15
CA LEU A 142 13.50 -11.31 17.81
C LEU A 142 13.40 -12.31 16.65
N SER A 143 12.31 -13.10 16.56
CA SER A 143 12.10 -14.03 15.45
C SER A 143 11.83 -13.34 14.10
N LEU A 144 11.29 -12.12 14.14
CA LEU A 144 11.09 -11.31 12.93
C LEU A 144 12.41 -10.74 12.40
N VAL A 145 13.36 -10.52 13.31
CA VAL A 145 14.63 -9.85 13.05
C VAL A 145 15.76 -10.84 12.74
N ARG A 146 15.63 -12.12 13.14
CA ARG A 146 16.60 -13.19 12.86
C ARG A 146 16.36 -13.81 11.47
N PRO A 147 17.42 -14.18 10.76
CA PRO A 147 18.83 -14.04 11.11
C PRO A 147 19.30 -12.59 11.03
N LEU A 148 20.21 -12.22 11.95
CA LEU A 148 20.93 -10.93 11.91
C LEU A 148 21.97 -11.01 10.79
N ASN A 149 21.54 -10.87 9.53
CA ASN A 149 22.42 -11.06 8.39
C ASN A 149 23.02 -9.74 7.86
N VAL A 150 24.08 -9.92 7.05
CA VAL A 150 24.86 -8.91 6.35
C VAL A 150 24.02 -7.97 5.45
N SER A 151 22.78 -8.32 5.13
CA SER A 151 21.84 -7.49 4.35
C SER A 151 21.45 -6.17 5.03
N ARG A 152 21.53 -6.07 6.36
CA ARG A 152 21.15 -4.84 7.09
C ARG A 152 22.14 -3.69 6.94
N PRO A 153 23.46 -3.91 7.02
CA PRO A 153 24.42 -2.86 6.67
C PRO A 153 24.19 -2.35 5.25
N LEU A 154 23.91 -3.23 4.29
CA LEU A 154 23.62 -2.82 2.90
C LEU A 154 22.32 -2.04 2.78
N GLY A 155 21.27 -2.41 3.50
CA GLY A 155 20.02 -1.64 3.58
C GLY A 155 20.21 -0.27 4.23
N LEU A 156 21.01 -0.18 5.29
CA LEU A 156 21.38 1.08 5.94
C LEU A 156 22.24 1.95 5.01
N ILE A 157 23.21 1.38 4.32
CA ILE A 157 24.06 2.08 3.33
C ILE A 157 23.20 2.58 2.18
N ALA A 158 22.28 1.76 1.64
CA ALA A 158 21.32 2.16 0.62
C ALA A 158 20.45 3.33 1.10
N LEU A 159 19.99 3.30 2.34
CA LEU A 159 19.17 4.36 2.94
C LEU A 159 19.95 5.67 3.10
N VAL A 160 21.23 5.58 3.52
CA VAL A 160 22.12 6.75 3.66
C VAL A 160 22.45 7.36 2.31
N VAL A 161 22.85 6.53 1.33
CA VAL A 161 23.14 6.97 -0.05
C VAL A 161 21.89 7.58 -0.67
N PHE A 162 20.74 6.96 -0.47
CA PHE A 162 19.45 7.48 -0.94
C PHE A 162 19.10 8.83 -0.34
N ARG A 163 19.31 9.02 0.98
CA ARG A 163 19.10 10.31 1.65
C ARG A 163 19.95 11.42 1.01
N GLN A 164 21.22 11.15 0.72
CA GLN A 164 22.10 12.12 0.06
C GLN A 164 21.65 12.46 -1.35
N VAL A 165 21.25 11.45 -2.14
CA VAL A 165 20.75 11.67 -3.52
C VAL A 165 19.42 12.43 -3.52
N SER A 166 18.52 12.14 -2.59
CA SER A 166 17.25 12.86 -2.45
C SER A 166 17.45 14.32 -2.06
N GLN A 167 18.35 14.61 -1.11
CA GLN A 167 18.69 15.97 -0.72
C GLN A 167 19.30 16.77 -1.88
N ARG A 168 20.23 16.18 -2.67
CA ARG A 168 20.79 16.81 -3.86
C ARG A 168 19.73 17.13 -4.92
N ARG A 169 18.78 16.21 -5.18
CA ARG A 169 17.67 16.48 -6.12
C ARG A 169 16.81 17.66 -5.67
N GLN A 170 16.56 17.80 -4.39
CA GLN A 170 15.80 18.94 -3.85
C GLN A 170 16.56 20.26 -3.99
N ILE A 171 17.87 20.24 -3.74
CA ILE A 171 18.74 21.42 -3.94
C ILE A 171 18.75 21.82 -5.42
N ILE A 172 18.98 20.88 -6.33
CA ILE A 172 18.97 21.14 -7.79
C ILE A 172 17.59 21.62 -8.26
N ALA A 173 16.51 21.06 -7.77
CA ALA A 173 15.15 21.51 -8.09
C ALA A 173 14.89 22.92 -7.56
N GLY A 174 15.41 23.26 -6.37
CA GLY A 174 15.34 24.61 -5.80
C GLY A 174 16.09 25.65 -6.66
N PHE A 175 17.28 25.33 -7.13
CA PHE A 175 18.05 26.19 -8.04
C PHE A 175 17.31 26.43 -9.37
N ARG A 176 16.79 25.36 -10.01
CA ARG A 176 16.00 25.46 -11.25
C ARG A 176 14.71 26.27 -11.07
N LYS A 177 14.04 26.11 -9.93
CA LYS A 177 12.81 26.87 -9.63
C LYS A 177 13.06 28.37 -9.49
N ASN A 178 14.25 28.76 -9.02
CA ASN A 178 14.65 30.14 -8.84
C ASN A 178 15.39 30.72 -10.07
N GLY A 179 15.46 29.99 -11.20
CA GLY A 179 16.14 30.43 -12.41
C GLY A 179 17.68 30.49 -12.28
N LEU A 180 18.25 29.84 -11.27
CA LEU A 180 19.68 29.73 -11.01
C LEU A 180 20.23 28.44 -11.60
N GLU A 181 21.43 28.49 -12.19
CA GLU A 181 22.13 27.24 -12.54
C GLU A 181 22.59 26.51 -11.27
N PRO A 182 22.39 25.18 -11.19
CA PRO A 182 22.91 24.40 -10.07
C PRO A 182 24.45 24.51 -10.03
N PRO A 183 25.07 24.66 -8.85
CA PRO A 183 26.51 24.71 -8.72
C PRO A 183 27.15 23.47 -9.33
N GLY A 184 28.24 23.66 -10.05
CA GLY A 184 29.03 22.58 -10.64
C GLY A 184 29.47 21.57 -9.58
N ILE A 185 29.84 20.35 -10.02
CA ILE A 185 30.24 19.25 -9.11
C ILE A 185 31.40 19.67 -8.19
N THR A 186 32.28 20.54 -8.66
CA THR A 186 33.42 21.11 -7.89
C THR A 186 32.96 21.97 -6.71
N ASP A 187 31.99 22.83 -6.90
CA ASP A 187 31.52 23.76 -5.86
C ASP A 187 30.72 23.04 -4.76
N ALA A 188 30.05 21.94 -5.13
CA ALA A 188 29.33 21.09 -4.18
C ALA A 188 30.27 20.23 -3.30
N VAL A 189 31.48 19.92 -3.80
CA VAL A 189 32.51 19.20 -3.06
C VAL A 189 33.14 20.12 -2.00
N ASP A 190 33.35 21.40 -2.31
CA ASP A 190 33.90 22.39 -1.38
C ASP A 190 32.92 22.72 -0.24
N ALA A 191 31.59 22.76 -0.53
CA ALA A 191 30.57 22.91 0.49
C ALA A 191 30.39 21.64 1.38
N ALA A 192 30.67 20.46 0.85
CA ALA A 192 30.63 19.20 1.61
C ALA A 192 31.88 18.96 2.44
N SER A 193 33.02 19.63 2.13
CA SER A 193 34.26 19.50 2.88
C SER A 193 34.22 20.15 4.27
N ALA A 194 33.18 20.86 4.60
CA ALA A 194 32.93 21.44 5.94
C ALA A 194 32.27 20.45 6.93
N MET A 195 31.92 19.22 6.52
CA MET A 195 31.38 18.17 7.42
C MET A 195 32.44 17.12 7.77
N PRO A 196 32.42 16.47 8.96
CA PRO A 196 33.40 15.47 9.36
C PRO A 196 33.41 14.29 8.39
N THR A 197 34.55 14.04 7.77
CA THR A 197 34.78 13.25 6.55
C THR A 197 34.85 11.74 6.75
N PRO A 198 34.25 10.93 5.83
CA PRO A 198 34.73 9.57 5.56
C PRO A 198 36.05 9.59 4.79
N PRO A 199 36.85 8.46 4.75
CA PRO A 199 38.14 8.41 4.12
C PRO A 199 38.15 8.98 2.69
N ARG A 200 39.05 9.90 2.40
CA ARG A 200 39.12 10.70 1.16
C ARG A 200 39.04 9.89 -0.14
N GLU A 201 39.63 8.67 -0.15
CA GLU A 201 39.66 7.83 -1.36
C GLU A 201 38.30 7.25 -1.78
N ILE A 202 37.41 6.99 -0.80
CA ILE A 202 36.05 6.50 -1.10
C ILE A 202 35.17 7.69 -1.52
N ALA A 203 35.39 8.87 -0.95
CA ALA A 203 34.62 10.05 -1.28
C ALA A 203 34.91 10.56 -2.71
N THR A 204 36.14 10.48 -3.19
CA THR A 204 36.52 10.87 -4.56
C THR A 204 36.00 9.87 -5.60
N ALA A 205 36.13 8.56 -5.35
CA ALA A 205 35.59 7.54 -6.27
C ALA A 205 34.05 7.57 -6.39
N LEU A 206 33.35 8.05 -5.35
CA LEU A 206 31.88 8.22 -5.36
C LEU A 206 31.45 9.57 -5.95
N ALA A 207 32.33 10.57 -5.99
CA ALA A 207 32.05 11.90 -6.55
C ALA A 207 32.07 11.90 -8.09
N ASP A 208 32.84 10.99 -8.71
CA ASP A 208 32.92 10.84 -10.18
C ASP A 208 31.76 10.04 -10.79
N LEU A 209 30.93 9.41 -9.95
CA LEU A 209 29.73 8.70 -10.40
C LEU A 209 28.55 9.67 -10.48
N ASP A 210 27.91 9.76 -11.65
CA ASP A 210 26.70 10.54 -11.81
C ASP A 210 25.66 10.15 -10.75
N PRO A 211 25.27 11.04 -9.81
CA PRO A 211 24.39 10.74 -8.70
C PRO A 211 23.00 10.19 -9.13
N ALA A 212 22.60 10.48 -10.37
CA ALA A 212 21.33 9.97 -10.92
C ALA A 212 21.33 8.46 -11.10
N TRP A 213 22.49 7.82 -11.32
CA TRP A 213 22.65 6.38 -11.50
C TRP A 213 23.04 5.63 -10.23
N LEU A 214 23.54 6.33 -9.21
CA LEU A 214 24.05 5.67 -7.99
C LEU A 214 22.92 5.01 -7.18
N ALA A 215 21.80 5.68 -7.00
CA ALA A 215 20.68 5.14 -6.25
C ALA A 215 20.03 3.94 -6.96
N PRO A 216 19.67 4.01 -8.27
CA PRO A 216 19.21 2.84 -9.02
C PRO A 216 20.23 1.71 -9.05
N ALA A 217 21.54 2.03 -9.18
CA ALA A 217 22.59 1.01 -9.21
C ALA A 217 22.73 0.27 -7.87
N VAL A 218 22.72 0.98 -6.73
CA VAL A 218 22.81 0.36 -5.40
C VAL A 218 21.57 -0.50 -5.14
N VAL A 219 20.38 -0.03 -5.49
CA VAL A 219 19.16 -0.82 -5.34
C VAL A 219 19.14 -2.00 -6.32
N PHE A 220 19.59 -1.81 -7.55
CA PHE A 220 19.76 -2.91 -8.52
C PHE A 220 20.74 -3.96 -7.99
N LEU A 221 21.91 -3.56 -7.47
CA LEU A 221 22.89 -4.47 -6.87
C LEU A 221 22.32 -5.18 -5.63
N ALA A 222 21.54 -4.49 -4.80
CA ALA A 222 20.86 -5.12 -3.67
C ALA A 222 19.83 -6.17 -4.11
N ILE A 223 19.08 -5.89 -5.18
CA ILE A 223 18.14 -6.85 -5.78
C ILE A 223 18.89 -8.02 -6.44
N VAL A 224 19.96 -7.74 -7.21
CA VAL A 224 20.79 -8.78 -7.82
C VAL A 224 21.39 -9.66 -6.72
N TRP A 225 21.90 -9.07 -5.64
CA TRP A 225 22.42 -9.82 -4.50
C TRP A 225 21.34 -10.66 -3.84
N LEU A 226 20.12 -10.11 -3.63
CA LEU A 226 18.98 -10.85 -3.10
C LEU A 226 18.59 -12.02 -4.02
N VAL A 227 18.55 -11.79 -5.32
CA VAL A 227 18.26 -12.84 -6.33
C VAL A 227 19.36 -13.92 -6.30
N VAL A 228 20.64 -13.52 -6.26
CA VAL A 228 21.76 -14.45 -6.17
C VAL A 228 21.70 -15.22 -4.85
N ALA A 229 21.44 -14.57 -3.73
CA ALA A 229 21.28 -15.22 -2.44
C ALA A 229 20.13 -16.23 -2.43
N LEU A 230 19.01 -15.89 -3.04
CA LEU A 230 17.84 -16.78 -3.20
C LEU A 230 18.15 -17.98 -4.13
N VAL A 231 18.87 -17.75 -5.24
CA VAL A 231 19.29 -18.82 -6.17
C VAL A 231 20.28 -19.75 -5.48
N VAL A 232 21.27 -19.21 -4.76
CA VAL A 232 22.25 -19.98 -3.98
C VAL A 232 21.55 -20.78 -2.86
N ALA A 233 20.62 -20.15 -2.13
CA ALA A 233 19.84 -20.80 -1.09
C ALA A 233 18.98 -21.94 -1.68
N SER A 234 18.37 -21.72 -2.85
CA SER A 234 17.59 -22.73 -3.58
C SER A 234 18.44 -23.94 -3.99
N ARG A 235 19.64 -23.69 -4.56
CA ARG A 235 20.57 -24.76 -4.98
C ARG A 235 21.12 -25.56 -3.81
N ARG A 236 21.35 -24.94 -2.65
CA ARG A 236 21.90 -25.59 -1.44
C ARG A 236 20.84 -26.19 -0.53
N ARG A 237 19.55 -26.20 -0.91
CA ARG A 237 18.43 -26.55 -0.02
C ARG A 237 18.42 -25.72 1.28
N LEU A 238 19.09 -24.57 1.30
CA LEU A 238 19.05 -23.64 2.41
C LEU A 238 17.67 -23.00 2.45
N GLU A 239 17.05 -22.97 3.61
CA GLU A 239 15.80 -22.27 3.79
C GLU A 239 16.01 -20.76 3.60
N VAL A 240 15.15 -20.09 2.84
CA VAL A 240 15.24 -18.63 2.60
C VAL A 240 15.33 -17.85 3.91
N ARG A 241 14.70 -18.37 4.98
CA ARG A 241 14.78 -17.81 6.34
C ARG A 241 16.20 -17.80 6.91
N ALA A 242 17.10 -18.67 6.44
CA ALA A 242 18.49 -18.63 6.86
C ALA A 242 19.25 -17.42 6.27
N VAL A 243 18.68 -16.76 5.26
CA VAL A 243 19.30 -15.65 4.54
C VAL A 243 18.55 -14.33 4.72
N VAL A 244 17.21 -14.36 4.74
CA VAL A 244 16.36 -13.16 4.78
C VAL A 244 15.46 -13.19 6.01
N ALA A 245 15.54 -12.16 6.85
CA ALA A 245 14.65 -12.03 7.98
C ALA A 245 13.23 -11.60 7.52
N PRO A 246 12.16 -12.02 8.19
CA PRO A 246 10.80 -11.61 7.84
C PRO A 246 10.61 -10.09 7.77
N ILE A 247 11.30 -9.36 8.64
CA ILE A 247 11.25 -7.89 8.65
C ILE A 247 11.82 -7.28 7.37
N ASP A 248 12.87 -7.88 6.78
CA ASP A 248 13.50 -7.36 5.56
C ASP A 248 12.54 -7.45 4.36
N ILE A 249 11.70 -8.50 4.32
CA ILE A 249 10.66 -8.68 3.30
C ILE A 249 9.64 -7.53 3.32
N ILE A 250 9.38 -6.98 4.51
CA ILE A 250 8.42 -5.89 4.70
C ILE A 250 9.10 -4.54 4.45
N LEU A 251 10.33 -4.38 4.97
CA LEU A 251 11.05 -3.11 4.89
C LEU A 251 11.47 -2.75 3.47
N VAL A 252 11.81 -3.72 2.61
CA VAL A 252 12.22 -3.41 1.23
C VAL A 252 11.12 -2.68 0.45
N PRO A 253 9.89 -3.21 0.26
CA PRO A 253 8.85 -2.48 -0.44
C PRO A 253 8.41 -1.23 0.31
N PHE A 254 8.39 -1.24 1.66
CA PHE A 254 8.07 -0.07 2.46
C PHE A 254 9.02 1.10 2.16
N VAL A 255 10.33 0.85 2.21
CA VAL A 255 11.33 1.89 1.96
C VAL A 255 11.26 2.36 0.51
N LEU A 256 11.14 1.46 -0.47
CA LEU A 256 11.03 1.84 -1.87
C LEU A 256 9.82 2.75 -2.12
N VAL A 257 8.65 2.42 -1.57
CA VAL A 257 7.43 3.24 -1.69
C VAL A 257 7.56 4.57 -0.93
N LEU A 258 8.22 4.56 0.23
CA LEU A 258 8.48 5.80 0.99
C LEU A 258 9.35 6.78 0.19
N VAL A 259 10.26 6.24 -0.59
CA VAL A 259 11.15 6.94 -1.51
C VAL A 259 10.40 7.55 -2.71
N GLU A 260 9.30 6.95 -3.15
CA GLU A 260 8.38 7.50 -4.16
C GLU A 260 7.52 8.67 -3.64
N PRO A 261 7.90 9.34 -2.58
CA PRO A 261 7.19 10.15 -1.59
C PRO A 261 5.70 9.74 -1.38
N ASP A 262 5.41 8.44 -1.26
CA ASP A 262 4.06 7.91 -1.02
C ASP A 262 3.90 7.37 0.40
N LEU A 263 3.76 8.29 1.38
CA LEU A 263 3.59 7.95 2.79
C LEU A 263 2.29 7.15 3.02
N GLY A 264 1.23 7.47 2.28
CA GLY A 264 -0.06 6.79 2.40
C GLY A 264 0.05 5.30 2.05
N THR A 265 0.59 4.98 0.88
CA THR A 265 0.79 3.59 0.45
C THR A 265 1.82 2.87 1.31
N ALA A 266 2.92 3.55 1.72
CA ALA A 266 3.92 2.96 2.61
C ALA A 266 3.32 2.54 3.96
N SER A 267 2.48 3.39 4.57
CA SER A 267 1.80 3.06 5.83
C SER A 267 0.84 1.87 5.69
N ILE A 268 0.16 1.75 4.56
CA ILE A 268 -0.71 0.60 4.26
C ILE A 268 0.09 -0.69 4.11
N VAL A 269 1.26 -0.66 3.46
CA VAL A 269 2.16 -1.83 3.36
C VAL A 269 2.51 -2.35 4.75
N LEU A 270 2.91 -1.46 5.68
CA LEU A 270 3.19 -1.85 7.07
C LEU A 270 1.95 -2.39 7.78
N ALA A 271 0.80 -1.75 7.61
CA ALA A 271 -0.43 -2.13 8.28
C ALA A 271 -0.94 -3.51 7.83
N ILE A 272 -0.82 -3.83 6.53
CA ILE A 272 -1.13 -5.16 5.98
C ILE A 272 -0.19 -6.21 6.58
N ALA A 273 1.12 -5.96 6.56
CA ALA A 273 2.11 -6.88 7.09
C ALA A 273 1.93 -7.11 8.59
N ALA A 274 1.70 -6.05 9.37
CA ALA A 274 1.42 -6.14 10.80
C ALA A 274 0.17 -6.99 11.08
N SER A 275 -0.89 -6.81 10.28
CA SER A 275 -2.11 -7.62 10.38
C SER A 275 -1.81 -9.10 10.10
N GLN A 276 -1.06 -9.43 9.05
CA GLN A 276 -0.69 -10.82 8.75
C GLN A 276 0.18 -11.43 9.86
N ILE A 277 1.14 -10.68 10.42
CA ILE A 277 2.00 -11.14 11.52
C ILE A 277 1.17 -11.38 12.79
N LEU A 278 0.23 -10.50 13.09
CA LEU A 278 -0.70 -10.65 14.22
C LEU A 278 -1.49 -11.97 14.10
N PHE A 279 -2.11 -12.21 12.95
CA PHE A 279 -2.88 -13.42 12.69
C PHE A 279 -2.00 -14.68 12.52
N ALA A 280 -0.73 -14.53 12.18
CA ALA A 280 0.23 -15.64 12.19
C ALA A 280 0.54 -16.16 13.61
N GLY A 281 0.18 -15.40 14.64
CA GLY A 281 0.32 -15.81 16.04
C GLY A 281 1.49 -15.10 16.75
N MET A 282 1.58 -13.78 16.64
CA MET A 282 2.53 -13.01 17.44
C MET A 282 2.13 -12.99 18.91
N ARG A 283 3.11 -13.08 19.81
CA ARG A 283 2.87 -13.01 21.25
C ARG A 283 2.38 -11.61 21.64
N TRP A 284 1.39 -11.52 22.51
CA TRP A 284 0.81 -10.23 22.91
C TRP A 284 1.83 -9.26 23.56
N ARG A 285 2.82 -9.78 24.29
CA ARG A 285 3.92 -9.00 24.88
C ARG A 285 4.78 -8.34 23.80
N ASP A 286 5.10 -9.07 22.74
CA ASP A 286 5.88 -8.59 21.62
C ASP A 286 5.07 -7.57 20.79
N LEU A 287 3.75 -7.71 20.74
CA LEU A 287 2.87 -6.73 20.13
C LEU A 287 2.91 -5.39 20.88
N VAL A 288 2.84 -5.42 22.21
CA VAL A 288 2.96 -4.23 23.04
C VAL A 288 4.33 -3.58 22.86
N LEU A 289 5.40 -4.38 22.89
CA LEU A 289 6.77 -3.88 22.64
C LEU A 289 6.91 -3.28 21.25
N ALA A 290 6.33 -3.90 20.22
CA ALA A 290 6.31 -3.34 18.87
C ALA A 290 5.56 -1.99 18.83
N GLY A 291 4.43 -1.88 19.53
CA GLY A 291 3.68 -0.63 19.68
C GLY A 291 4.51 0.48 20.33
N ILE A 292 5.19 0.16 21.43
CA ILE A 292 6.09 1.12 22.11
C ILE A 292 7.26 1.51 21.20
N ALA A 293 7.89 0.53 20.54
CA ALA A 293 8.98 0.78 19.61
C ALA A 293 8.55 1.64 18.41
N SER A 294 7.31 1.48 17.94
CA SER A 294 6.77 2.27 16.84
C SER A 294 6.63 3.76 17.18
N ILE A 295 6.37 4.10 18.45
CA ILE A 295 6.35 5.50 18.92
C ILE A 295 7.75 6.11 18.84
N GLY A 296 8.79 5.36 19.26
CA GLY A 296 10.18 5.80 19.15
C GLY A 296 10.63 5.97 17.69
N VAL A 297 10.24 5.02 16.84
CA VAL A 297 10.49 5.11 15.37
C VAL A 297 9.76 6.29 14.75
N ALA A 298 8.51 6.56 15.13
CA ALA A 298 7.76 7.71 14.65
C ALA A 298 8.40 9.03 15.07
N ALA A 299 8.84 9.15 16.32
CA ALA A 299 9.55 10.34 16.83
C ALA A 299 10.90 10.53 16.09
N PHE A 300 11.66 9.46 15.87
CA PHE A 300 12.88 9.51 15.08
C PHE A 300 12.61 9.91 13.63
N ALA A 301 11.59 9.33 13.00
CA ALA A 301 11.19 9.64 11.63
C ALA A 301 10.76 11.10 11.49
N TRP A 302 10.00 11.63 12.46
CA TRP A 302 9.58 13.02 12.51
C TRP A 302 10.77 13.97 12.41
N ASN A 303 11.82 13.73 13.20
CA ASN A 303 12.96 14.63 13.27
C ASN A 303 13.99 14.43 12.13
N ASN A 304 14.10 13.20 11.55
CA ASN A 304 15.21 12.85 10.70
C ASN A 304 14.83 12.35 9.29
N LEU A 305 13.62 11.81 9.10
CA LEU A 305 13.27 11.12 7.85
C LEU A 305 12.16 11.81 7.06
N LEU A 306 11.20 12.48 7.73
CA LEU A 306 10.06 13.10 7.06
C LEU A 306 10.49 14.34 6.29
N HIS A 307 10.03 14.44 5.04
CA HIS A 307 10.16 15.63 4.24
C HIS A 307 9.21 16.74 4.73
N ASP A 308 9.56 18.00 4.44
CA ASP A 308 8.80 19.18 4.90
C ASP A 308 7.31 19.10 4.50
N TYR A 309 6.99 18.63 3.27
CA TYR A 309 5.60 18.48 2.85
C TYR A 309 4.83 17.41 3.66
N GLN A 310 5.51 16.37 4.18
CA GLN A 310 4.89 15.33 5.01
C GLN A 310 4.64 15.85 6.42
N ARG A 311 5.60 16.60 6.98
CA ARG A 311 5.42 17.30 8.26
C ARG A 311 4.30 18.32 8.16
N LYS A 312 4.29 19.11 7.08
CA LYS A 312 3.25 20.10 6.82
C LYS A 312 1.84 19.47 6.79
N ARG A 313 1.67 18.26 6.24
CA ARG A 313 0.36 17.54 6.29
C ARG A 313 -0.09 17.22 7.71
N VAL A 314 0.82 16.82 8.58
CA VAL A 314 0.50 16.53 9.99
C VAL A 314 0.26 17.83 10.76
N GLU A 315 1.07 18.86 10.51
CA GLU A 315 0.89 20.19 11.12
C GLU A 315 -0.44 20.82 10.69
N THR A 316 -0.78 20.75 9.41
CA THR A 316 -2.07 21.21 8.90
C THR A 316 -3.26 20.43 9.48
N PHE A 317 -3.08 19.13 9.74
CA PHE A 317 -4.11 18.33 10.42
C PHE A 317 -4.33 18.78 11.86
N LEU A 318 -3.25 19.15 12.59
CA LEU A 318 -3.34 19.67 13.96
C LEU A 318 -3.81 21.12 14.01
N ASN A 319 -3.43 21.92 13.02
CA ASN A 319 -3.76 23.33 12.89
C ASN A 319 -4.24 23.63 11.46
N PRO A 320 -5.52 23.37 11.12
CA PRO A 320 -6.04 23.55 9.75
C PRO A 320 -5.89 24.95 9.18
N GLU A 321 -5.86 25.97 10.06
CA GLU A 321 -5.69 27.37 9.68
C GLU A 321 -4.29 27.71 9.12
N SER A 322 -3.30 26.84 9.36
CA SER A 322 -1.92 27.08 8.92
C SER A 322 -1.70 26.92 7.41
N ASP A 323 -2.63 26.28 6.67
CA ASP A 323 -2.52 26.02 5.23
C ASP A 323 -3.88 26.15 4.50
N ILE A 324 -4.43 27.35 4.50
CA ILE A 324 -5.76 27.67 3.95
C ILE A 324 -5.84 27.46 2.43
N GLN A 325 -4.72 27.42 1.71
CA GLN A 325 -4.69 27.26 0.23
C GLN A 325 -4.17 25.91 -0.25
N GLY A 326 -3.68 25.05 0.65
CA GLY A 326 -3.08 23.75 0.32
C GLY A 326 -3.86 22.55 0.83
N SER A 327 -3.18 21.67 1.52
CA SER A 327 -3.79 20.44 2.09
C SER A 327 -4.88 20.72 3.12
N GLY A 328 -4.84 21.87 3.81
CA GLY A 328 -5.88 22.32 4.73
C GLY A 328 -7.18 22.68 4.01
N TYR A 329 -7.10 23.29 2.84
CA TYR A 329 -8.28 23.56 2.01
C TYR A 329 -9.00 22.26 1.62
N HIS A 330 -8.26 21.27 1.13
CA HIS A 330 -8.85 19.98 0.74
C HIS A 330 -9.53 19.27 1.92
N ALA A 331 -8.90 19.27 3.10
CA ALA A 331 -9.47 18.70 4.31
C ALA A 331 -10.74 19.44 4.76
N ALA A 332 -10.69 20.77 4.77
CA ALA A 332 -11.83 21.60 5.15
C ALA A 332 -13.03 21.41 4.20
N GLN A 333 -12.79 21.45 2.87
CA GLN A 333 -13.86 21.24 1.89
C GLN A 333 -14.45 19.84 1.97
N SER A 334 -13.63 18.82 2.27
CA SER A 334 -14.09 17.45 2.51
C SER A 334 -15.05 17.37 3.70
N ILE A 335 -14.67 17.97 4.84
CA ILE A 335 -15.50 18.00 6.05
C ILE A 335 -16.81 18.79 5.80
N ILE A 336 -16.73 19.92 5.10
CA ILE A 336 -17.90 20.72 4.71
C ILE A 336 -18.84 19.91 3.82
N ALA A 337 -18.32 19.19 2.83
CA ALA A 337 -19.09 18.33 1.94
C ALA A 337 -19.85 17.26 2.74
N VAL A 338 -19.13 16.50 3.59
CA VAL A 338 -19.74 15.48 4.46
C VAL A 338 -20.81 16.07 5.37
N GLY A 339 -20.51 17.18 6.05
CA GLY A 339 -21.44 17.84 6.95
C GLY A 339 -22.68 18.40 6.25
N SER A 340 -22.51 18.88 5.01
CA SER A 340 -23.62 19.44 4.23
C SER A 340 -24.63 18.40 3.77
N GLY A 341 -24.24 17.10 3.72
CA GLY A 341 -25.15 16.00 3.36
C GLY A 341 -26.17 15.68 4.44
N GLN A 342 -25.98 16.13 5.69
CA GLN A 342 -26.93 15.88 6.79
C GLN A 342 -27.30 14.39 6.93
N VAL A 343 -28.60 14.08 7.21
CA VAL A 343 -29.07 12.71 7.41
C VAL A 343 -29.39 12.02 6.07
N SER A 344 -30.11 12.67 5.17
CA SER A 344 -30.68 12.09 3.96
C SER A 344 -29.89 12.39 2.68
N GLY A 345 -28.90 13.28 2.74
CA GLY A 345 -28.18 13.77 1.58
C GLY A 345 -28.90 14.89 0.83
N LYS A 346 -28.20 15.52 -0.10
CA LYS A 346 -28.74 16.55 -0.99
C LYS A 346 -29.50 15.97 -2.18
N GLY A 347 -29.26 14.71 -2.51
CA GLY A 347 -29.76 14.06 -3.73
C GLY A 347 -28.60 13.69 -4.66
N TRP A 348 -28.82 12.63 -5.44
CA TRP A 348 -27.83 12.14 -6.39
C TRP A 348 -27.61 13.15 -7.52
N CYS A 349 -26.36 13.49 -7.81
CA CYS A 349 -25.93 14.55 -8.72
C CYS A 349 -26.32 15.98 -8.26
N GLU A 350 -26.73 16.18 -6.99
CA GLU A 350 -27.10 17.49 -6.46
C GLU A 350 -26.12 18.00 -5.37
N GLY A 351 -24.97 17.36 -5.23
CA GLY A 351 -23.89 17.75 -4.32
C GLY A 351 -23.25 19.07 -4.72
N THR A 352 -23.50 20.16 -3.98
CA THR A 352 -23.02 21.50 -4.34
C THR A 352 -21.50 21.63 -4.28
N GLN A 353 -20.84 20.99 -3.30
CA GLN A 353 -19.39 21.01 -3.19
C GLN A 353 -18.72 20.27 -4.37
N THR A 354 -19.36 19.17 -4.80
CA THR A 354 -18.92 18.35 -5.92
C THR A 354 -19.19 19.04 -7.24
N GLN A 355 -20.42 19.50 -7.48
CA GLN A 355 -20.86 20.06 -8.77
C GLN A 355 -20.22 21.44 -9.05
N LEU A 356 -19.94 22.24 -8.04
CA LEU A 356 -19.25 23.53 -8.17
C LEU A 356 -17.73 23.40 -8.13
N SER A 357 -17.19 22.17 -8.13
CA SER A 357 -15.75 21.89 -8.15
C SER A 357 -14.98 22.51 -6.97
N PHE A 358 -15.64 22.73 -5.82
CA PHE A 358 -14.96 23.19 -4.60
C PHE A 358 -14.13 22.08 -3.95
N LEU A 359 -14.47 20.79 -4.21
CA LEU A 359 -13.77 19.63 -3.70
C LEU A 359 -12.79 19.09 -4.75
N PRO A 360 -11.49 19.39 -4.65
CA PRO A 360 -10.50 18.81 -5.55
C PRO A 360 -10.36 17.30 -5.32
N GLU A 361 -9.95 16.55 -6.36
CA GLU A 361 -9.73 15.08 -6.27
C GLU A 361 -10.97 14.31 -5.76
N ASN A 362 -12.18 14.83 -6.05
CA ASN A 362 -13.46 14.25 -5.66
C ASN A 362 -13.68 12.82 -6.20
N HIS A 363 -13.05 12.47 -7.32
CA HIS A 363 -13.14 11.16 -7.97
C HIS A 363 -12.11 10.14 -7.45
N THR A 364 -11.07 10.57 -6.73
CA THR A 364 -9.98 9.71 -6.20
C THR A 364 -10.00 9.67 -4.67
N ASP A 365 -9.36 10.64 -4.04
CA ASP A 365 -9.09 10.61 -2.60
C ASP A 365 -10.33 10.95 -1.77
N PHE A 366 -11.20 11.81 -2.30
CA PHE A 366 -12.40 12.32 -1.63
C PHE A 366 -13.72 11.74 -2.18
N ALA A 367 -13.68 10.55 -2.81
CA ALA A 367 -14.88 9.90 -3.31
C ALA A 367 -15.93 9.62 -2.22
N PHE A 368 -15.49 9.40 -0.96
CA PHE A 368 -16.40 9.24 0.16
C PHE A 368 -17.12 10.54 0.55
N SER A 369 -16.48 11.71 0.34
CA SER A 369 -17.12 13.01 0.59
C SER A 369 -18.29 13.25 -0.34
N VAL A 370 -18.11 12.92 -1.65
CA VAL A 370 -19.18 13.02 -2.65
C VAL A 370 -20.37 12.14 -2.24
N LEU A 371 -20.09 10.89 -1.87
CA LEU A 371 -21.10 9.95 -1.42
C LEU A 371 -21.85 10.46 -0.18
N ALA A 372 -21.11 10.97 0.81
CA ALA A 372 -21.69 11.49 2.05
C ALA A 372 -22.47 12.79 1.81
N GLU A 373 -22.07 13.65 0.87
CA GLU A 373 -22.80 14.85 0.50
C GLU A 373 -24.14 14.51 -0.17
N GLU A 374 -24.13 13.57 -1.13
CA GLU A 374 -25.31 13.25 -1.95
C GLU A 374 -26.30 12.30 -1.28
N TRP A 375 -25.77 11.31 -0.53
CA TRP A 375 -26.59 10.25 0.12
C TRP A 375 -26.71 10.45 1.64
N GLY A 376 -26.04 11.47 2.19
CA GLY A 376 -26.07 11.83 3.60
C GLY A 376 -25.47 10.78 4.53
N PHE A 377 -25.77 10.94 5.82
CA PHE A 377 -25.32 10.00 6.86
C PHE A 377 -25.80 8.57 6.61
N VAL A 378 -27.04 8.39 6.14
CA VAL A 378 -27.60 7.05 5.85
C VAL A 378 -26.77 6.34 4.77
N GLY A 379 -26.48 7.02 3.65
CA GLY A 379 -25.66 6.46 2.58
C GLY A 379 -24.23 6.14 3.03
N ALA A 380 -23.62 7.05 3.79
CA ALA A 380 -22.29 6.85 4.37
C ALA A 380 -22.23 5.60 5.27
N VAL A 381 -23.21 5.44 6.17
CA VAL A 381 -23.32 4.25 7.05
C VAL A 381 -23.53 2.98 6.24
N VAL A 382 -24.39 2.98 5.23
CA VAL A 382 -24.60 1.81 4.36
C VAL A 382 -23.28 1.37 3.73
N VAL A 383 -22.48 2.29 3.20
CA VAL A 383 -21.19 1.96 2.59
C VAL A 383 -20.19 1.44 3.61
N ILE A 384 -20.11 2.03 4.81
CA ILE A 384 -19.27 1.52 5.91
C ILE A 384 -19.69 0.11 6.30
N VAL A 385 -20.99 -0.18 6.41
CA VAL A 385 -21.53 -1.52 6.71
C VAL A 385 -21.18 -2.51 5.60
N LEU A 386 -21.25 -2.11 4.33
CA LEU A 386 -20.81 -2.95 3.21
C LEU A 386 -19.32 -3.30 3.28
N PHE A 387 -18.45 -2.34 3.62
CA PHE A 387 -17.03 -2.62 3.84
C PHE A 387 -16.81 -3.53 5.04
N PHE A 388 -17.49 -3.29 6.14
CA PHE A 388 -17.42 -4.16 7.33
C PHE A 388 -17.88 -5.59 7.01
N ALA A 389 -18.98 -5.73 6.26
CA ALA A 389 -19.46 -7.04 5.79
C ALA A 389 -18.43 -7.70 4.87
N LEU A 390 -17.84 -6.97 3.90
CA LEU A 390 -16.86 -7.48 2.98
C LEU A 390 -15.62 -8.02 3.72
N VAL A 391 -15.03 -7.21 4.60
CA VAL A 391 -13.87 -7.60 5.42
C VAL A 391 -14.19 -8.80 6.32
N THR A 392 -15.35 -8.79 6.97
CA THR A 392 -15.79 -9.91 7.83
C THR A 392 -15.96 -11.21 7.03
N LEU A 393 -16.54 -11.13 5.83
CA LEU A 393 -16.70 -12.29 4.96
C LEU A 393 -15.34 -12.82 4.45
N MET A 394 -14.39 -11.94 4.17
CA MET A 394 -13.02 -12.33 3.80
C MET A 394 -12.28 -12.98 4.98
N LEU A 395 -12.42 -12.47 6.21
CA LEU A 395 -11.86 -13.09 7.41
C LEU A 395 -12.53 -14.46 7.71
N ARG A 396 -13.84 -14.59 7.49
CA ARG A 396 -14.52 -15.89 7.56
C ARG A 396 -14.00 -16.85 6.49
N ALA A 397 -13.66 -16.37 5.31
CA ALA A 397 -13.02 -17.17 4.25
C ALA A 397 -11.63 -17.64 4.71
N ALA A 398 -10.83 -16.79 5.35
CA ALA A 398 -9.56 -17.16 5.94
C ALA A 398 -9.69 -18.26 6.98
N GLY A 399 -10.71 -18.18 7.86
CA GLY A 399 -10.99 -19.22 8.86
C GLY A 399 -11.49 -20.55 8.30
N ARG A 400 -11.86 -20.60 7.01
CA ARG A 400 -12.28 -21.84 6.29
C ARG A 400 -11.17 -22.42 5.42
N ALA A 401 -10.02 -21.76 5.32
CA ALA A 401 -8.89 -22.24 4.53
C ALA A 401 -8.36 -23.56 5.09
N THR A 402 -7.99 -24.47 4.19
CA THR A 402 -7.44 -25.79 4.55
C THR A 402 -5.96 -25.75 4.87
N ASP A 403 -5.27 -24.73 4.39
CA ASP A 403 -3.85 -24.52 4.59
C ASP A 403 -3.55 -23.15 5.16
N ARG A 404 -2.45 -23.03 5.88
CA ARG A 404 -2.02 -21.82 6.59
C ARG A 404 -1.63 -20.68 5.63
N PHE A 405 -1.07 -21.01 4.46
CA PHE A 405 -0.72 -20.03 3.45
C PHE A 405 -1.97 -19.30 2.93
N SER A 406 -2.99 -20.07 2.51
CA SER A 406 -4.26 -19.51 2.02
C SER A 406 -4.98 -18.71 3.10
N ALA A 407 -4.93 -19.16 4.37
CA ALA A 407 -5.50 -18.41 5.49
C ALA A 407 -4.83 -17.05 5.68
N LEU A 408 -3.50 -17.02 5.76
CA LEU A 408 -2.73 -15.79 5.95
C LEU A 408 -2.83 -14.84 4.73
N LEU A 409 -2.92 -15.40 3.52
CA LEU A 409 -3.12 -14.62 2.31
C LEU A 409 -4.49 -13.94 2.31
N ALA A 410 -5.55 -14.66 2.69
CA ALA A 410 -6.89 -14.10 2.82
C ALA A 410 -6.97 -13.05 3.94
N VAL A 411 -6.24 -13.22 5.05
CA VAL A 411 -6.11 -12.20 6.11
C VAL A 411 -5.42 -10.94 5.56
N GLY A 412 -4.32 -11.09 4.82
CA GLY A 412 -3.63 -9.94 4.20
C GLY A 412 -4.53 -9.20 3.22
N ALA A 413 -5.31 -9.93 2.43
CA ALA A 413 -6.29 -9.37 1.51
C ALA A 413 -7.41 -8.60 2.24
N ALA A 414 -7.95 -9.15 3.32
CA ALA A 414 -8.94 -8.47 4.16
C ALA A 414 -8.34 -7.21 4.82
N ALA A 415 -7.11 -7.31 5.35
CA ALA A 415 -6.40 -6.18 5.94
C ALA A 415 -6.14 -5.07 4.92
N MET A 416 -5.81 -5.41 3.66
CA MET A 416 -5.64 -4.43 2.60
C MET A 416 -6.91 -3.60 2.39
N LEU A 417 -8.08 -4.21 2.29
CA LEU A 417 -9.35 -3.48 2.12
C LEU A 417 -9.71 -2.69 3.38
N PHE A 418 -9.52 -3.29 4.55
CA PHE A 418 -9.82 -2.63 5.83
C PHE A 418 -9.00 -1.35 6.02
N TRP A 419 -7.67 -1.42 5.88
CA TRP A 419 -6.81 -0.27 6.13
C TRP A 419 -7.00 0.85 5.10
N HIS A 420 -7.24 0.51 3.81
CA HIS A 420 -7.59 1.53 2.82
C HIS A 420 -8.90 2.24 3.16
N ALA A 421 -9.96 1.47 3.49
CA ALA A 421 -11.25 2.06 3.85
C ALA A 421 -11.15 2.88 5.14
N PHE A 422 -10.48 2.35 6.17
CA PHE A 422 -10.30 3.03 7.46
C PHE A 422 -9.55 4.36 7.33
N ILE A 423 -8.42 4.35 6.61
CA ILE A 423 -7.62 5.56 6.40
C ILE A 423 -8.37 6.56 5.53
N ASN A 424 -8.99 6.11 4.43
CA ASN A 424 -9.74 7.01 3.54
C ASN A 424 -10.91 7.67 4.26
N VAL A 425 -11.79 6.89 4.90
CA VAL A 425 -12.92 7.44 5.66
C VAL A 425 -12.41 8.36 6.77
N GLY A 426 -11.39 7.94 7.51
CA GLY A 426 -10.80 8.74 8.60
C GLY A 426 -10.25 10.09 8.14
N MET A 427 -9.57 10.15 6.98
CA MET A 427 -9.06 11.41 6.44
C MET A 427 -10.18 12.31 5.89
N VAL A 428 -11.23 11.72 5.30
CA VAL A 428 -12.37 12.46 4.74
C VAL A 428 -13.19 13.14 5.82
N ILE A 429 -13.39 12.48 6.97
CA ILE A 429 -14.12 13.03 8.11
C ILE A 429 -13.25 13.86 9.08
N GLY A 430 -11.96 14.05 8.76
CA GLY A 430 -11.04 14.85 9.56
C GLY A 430 -10.54 14.19 10.85
N VAL A 431 -10.59 12.86 10.98
CA VAL A 431 -10.03 12.08 12.12
C VAL A 431 -8.58 11.70 11.89
N LEU A 432 -8.16 11.61 10.61
CA LEU A 432 -6.79 11.30 10.21
C LEU A 432 -6.26 12.39 9.24
N PRO A 433 -4.94 12.60 9.20
CA PRO A 433 -4.35 13.54 8.23
C PRO A 433 -4.57 13.07 6.78
N VAL A 434 -4.66 14.01 5.85
CA VAL A 434 -4.83 13.72 4.42
C VAL A 434 -3.54 13.14 3.85
N VAL A 435 -3.54 11.85 3.55
CA VAL A 435 -2.35 11.11 3.05
C VAL A 435 -2.48 10.64 1.61
N GLY A 436 -3.61 10.91 0.94
CA GLY A 436 -3.82 10.56 -0.47
C GLY A 436 -4.06 9.05 -0.69
N VAL A 437 -4.93 8.44 0.11
CA VAL A 437 -5.32 7.04 0.01
C VAL A 437 -6.71 6.93 -0.56
N THR A 438 -6.88 6.17 -1.63
CA THR A 438 -8.18 5.96 -2.30
C THR A 438 -9.08 5.01 -1.52
N LEU A 439 -10.41 5.25 -1.54
CA LEU A 439 -11.42 4.32 -1.01
C LEU A 439 -11.48 3.06 -1.89
N PRO A 440 -11.21 1.86 -1.35
CA PRO A 440 -11.13 0.65 -2.15
C PRO A 440 -12.43 0.37 -2.90
N LEU A 441 -12.33 0.00 -4.17
CA LEU A 441 -13.45 -0.38 -5.05
C LEU A 441 -14.43 0.77 -5.39
N VAL A 442 -14.36 1.91 -4.71
CA VAL A 442 -15.26 3.06 -4.91
C VAL A 442 -14.54 4.18 -5.67
N SER A 443 -13.36 4.59 -5.22
CA SER A 443 -12.56 5.62 -5.89
C SER A 443 -12.09 5.19 -7.27
N TYR A 444 -11.91 6.14 -8.17
CA TYR A 444 -11.30 5.91 -9.48
C TYR A 444 -9.83 5.49 -9.36
N GLY A 445 -9.46 4.45 -10.14
CA GLY A 445 -8.07 4.02 -10.24
C GLY A 445 -7.93 2.61 -10.82
N GLY A 446 -7.42 2.49 -12.05
CA GLY A 446 -7.32 1.20 -12.75
C GLY A 446 -6.48 0.16 -12.00
N SER A 447 -5.21 0.48 -11.72
CA SER A 447 -4.30 -0.43 -10.98
C SER A 447 -4.82 -0.77 -9.59
N SER A 448 -5.39 0.23 -8.91
CA SER A 448 -5.99 0.09 -7.58
C SER A 448 -7.23 -0.83 -7.59
N MET A 449 -8.11 -0.69 -8.59
CA MET A 449 -9.29 -1.54 -8.76
C MET A 449 -8.88 -3.00 -8.95
N ILE A 450 -7.98 -3.27 -9.91
CA ILE A 450 -7.53 -4.63 -10.21
C ILE A 450 -6.91 -5.29 -8.98
N THR A 451 -6.01 -4.61 -8.26
CA THR A 451 -5.33 -5.20 -7.10
C THR A 451 -6.26 -5.48 -5.93
N LYS A 452 -7.28 -4.64 -5.71
CA LYS A 452 -8.26 -4.82 -4.64
C LYS A 452 -9.27 -5.93 -4.97
N VAL A 453 -9.72 -6.02 -6.23
CA VAL A 453 -10.56 -7.15 -6.68
C VAL A 453 -9.76 -8.46 -6.68
N LEU A 454 -8.47 -8.43 -7.06
CA LEU A 454 -7.57 -9.58 -6.94
C LEU A 454 -7.43 -10.04 -5.48
N ALA A 455 -7.32 -9.12 -4.52
CA ALA A 455 -7.29 -9.46 -3.09
C ALA A 455 -8.55 -10.22 -2.66
N ILE A 456 -9.73 -9.84 -3.15
CA ILE A 456 -10.98 -10.61 -2.94
C ILE A 456 -10.86 -12.01 -3.57
N GLY A 457 -10.25 -12.11 -4.75
CA GLY A 457 -9.96 -13.39 -5.41
C GLY A 457 -9.14 -14.35 -4.55
N PHE A 458 -8.18 -13.86 -3.76
CA PHE A 458 -7.43 -14.70 -2.80
C PHE A 458 -8.33 -15.23 -1.67
N ALA A 459 -9.23 -14.41 -1.14
CA ALA A 459 -10.19 -14.88 -0.12
C ALA A 459 -11.16 -15.92 -0.69
N ILE A 460 -11.62 -15.75 -1.94
CA ILE A 460 -12.45 -16.75 -2.62
C ILE A 460 -11.65 -18.03 -2.87
N ASN A 461 -10.37 -17.93 -3.25
CA ASN A 461 -9.49 -19.08 -3.45
C ASN A 461 -9.38 -19.94 -2.17
N ALA A 462 -9.21 -19.31 -1.00
CA ALA A 462 -9.11 -20.00 0.27
C ALA A 462 -10.34 -20.91 0.54
N VAL A 463 -11.56 -20.45 0.23
CA VAL A 463 -12.79 -21.25 0.38
C VAL A 463 -12.93 -22.28 -0.74
N ALA A 464 -12.58 -21.92 -1.98
CA ALA A 464 -12.71 -22.83 -3.13
C ALA A 464 -11.81 -24.06 -2.97
N GLN A 465 -10.63 -23.93 -2.37
CA GLN A 465 -9.74 -25.06 -2.09
C GLN A 465 -10.29 -25.96 -0.96
N ALA A 466 -10.80 -25.38 0.10
CA ALA A 466 -11.45 -26.15 1.17
C ALA A 466 -12.57 -27.06 0.64
N ARG A 467 -13.28 -26.60 -0.39
CA ARG A 467 -14.33 -27.37 -1.05
C ARG A 467 -13.79 -28.51 -1.95
N ARG A 468 -12.62 -28.34 -2.56
CA ARG A 468 -12.02 -29.36 -3.45
C ARG A 468 -11.37 -30.48 -2.67
N SER A 469 -10.98 -30.23 -1.43
CA SER A 469 -10.36 -31.20 -0.52
C SER A 469 -11.38 -31.93 0.39
N ALA A 470 -12.63 -31.48 0.43
CA ALA A 470 -13.75 -32.11 1.11
C ALA A 470 -14.58 -32.99 0.18
#